data_98608c44d57a3057a81c28f9334eaa6c
#
_entry.id   98608c44d57a3057a81c28f9334eaa6c
#
_cell.length_a   1.000
_cell.length_b   1.000
_cell.length_c   1.000
_cell.angle_alpha   90.00
_cell.angle_beta   90.00
_cell.angle_gamma   90.00
#
_symmetry.space_group_name_H-M   'P 1'
#
loop_
_entity.id
_entity.type
_entity.pdbx_description
1 polymer ?
#
loop_
_entity_poly.entity_id
_entity_poly.type
_entity_poly.pdbx_seq_one_letter_code
_entity_poly.pdbx_strand_id
1 'polypeptide(L)'
;TQLLRFFILLGYASYEMQNYNLLMAVLGAIGSGNILRLKQTWTGLHARKIARFHHLSSVMEPTRNFFIYRTYLRQAQGPTLPFLGLILTDITFCKDGNPIRRAFPGRSTSMINLVRLHKLSKIMDNVRSFQKPFAITPVPEIQLFLQWIRDDGQSHSHSDYMAMSEEMYQRSLELEPRLTPKSAPTPVSYTHLR
;
A
#
# COMPACT_ATOMS: atom_id res chain seq x y z
N THR A 1 2.21 -19.02 8.65
CA THR A 1 1.12 -18.51 9.52
C THR A 1 1.62 -17.53 10.58
N GLN A 2 2.67 -17.85 11.37
CA GLN A 2 3.16 -16.94 12.44
C GLN A 2 3.62 -15.59 11.91
N LEU A 3 4.44 -15.56 10.85
CA LEU A 3 4.93 -14.34 10.22
C LEU A 3 3.78 -13.49 9.67
N LEU A 4 2.81 -14.11 9.00
CA LEU A 4 1.63 -13.41 8.49
C LEU A 4 0.81 -12.78 9.62
N ARG A 5 0.64 -13.52 10.75
CA ARG A 5 0.02 -12.98 11.96
C ARG A 5 0.77 -11.77 12.49
N PHE A 6 2.10 -11.82 12.50
CA PHE A 6 2.93 -10.70 12.97
C PHE A 6 2.69 -9.44 12.11
N PHE A 7 2.73 -9.57 10.78
CA PHE A 7 2.51 -8.42 9.89
C PHE A 7 1.08 -7.86 9.98
N ILE A 8 0.06 -8.69 10.18
CA ILE A 8 -1.31 -8.20 10.43
C ILE A 8 -1.36 -7.40 11.74
N LEU A 9 -0.65 -7.82 12.79
CA LEU A 9 -0.57 -7.07 14.04
C LEU A 9 0.22 -5.77 13.89
N LEU A 10 1.31 -5.79 13.13
CA LEU A 10 2.10 -4.60 12.82
C LEU A 10 1.25 -3.58 12.05
N GLY A 11 0.50 -4.03 11.04
CA GLY A 11 -0.45 -3.17 10.32
C GLY A 11 -1.52 -2.57 11.23
N TYR A 12 -2.05 -3.37 12.15
CA TYR A 12 -3.03 -2.89 13.13
C TYR A 12 -2.42 -1.86 14.10
N ALA A 13 -1.22 -2.10 14.61
CA ALA A 13 -0.50 -1.13 15.45
C ALA A 13 -0.19 0.17 14.68
N SER A 14 0.18 0.05 13.41
CA SER A 14 0.40 1.21 12.54
C SER A 14 -0.89 2.04 12.34
N TYR A 15 -2.03 1.38 12.19
CA TYR A 15 -3.34 2.03 12.12
C TYR A 15 -3.69 2.77 13.41
N GLU A 16 -3.54 2.12 14.58
CA GLU A 16 -3.80 2.71 15.89
C GLU A 16 -2.89 3.94 16.14
N MET A 17 -1.65 3.89 15.67
CA MET A 17 -0.71 5.01 15.77
C MET A 17 -0.90 6.05 14.64
N GLN A 18 -1.89 5.90 13.79
CA GLN A 18 -2.12 6.76 12.63
C GLN A 18 -0.90 6.86 11.67
N ASN A 19 -0.08 5.80 11.63
CA ASN A 19 0.99 5.65 10.67
C ASN A 19 0.49 4.96 9.40
N TYR A 20 -0.24 5.71 8.58
CA TYR A 20 -0.86 5.19 7.35
C TYR A 20 0.17 4.86 6.27
N ASN A 21 1.38 5.45 6.34
CA ASN A 21 2.44 5.12 5.40
C ASN A 21 2.97 3.70 5.63
N LEU A 22 3.25 3.34 6.89
CA LEU A 22 3.66 1.96 7.23
C LEU A 22 2.50 0.98 7.04
N LEU A 23 1.27 1.38 7.40
CA LEU A 23 0.08 0.55 7.14
C LEU A 23 -0.03 0.17 5.66
N MET A 24 0.13 1.14 4.75
CA MET A 24 0.05 0.87 3.30
C MET A 24 1.18 -0.04 2.83
N ALA A 25 2.40 0.14 3.34
CA ALA A 25 3.53 -0.73 3.03
C ALA A 25 3.27 -2.19 3.48
N VAL A 26 2.77 -2.38 4.70
CA VAL A 26 2.42 -3.70 5.24
C VAL A 26 1.30 -4.34 4.41
N LEU A 27 0.23 -3.60 4.11
CA LEU A 27 -0.89 -4.11 3.30
C LEU A 27 -0.44 -4.46 1.88
N GLY A 28 0.44 -3.66 1.27
CA GLY A 28 1.03 -3.95 -0.04
C GLY A 28 1.84 -5.24 -0.03
N ALA A 29 2.64 -5.46 1.02
CA ALA A 29 3.44 -6.67 1.16
C ALA A 29 2.55 -7.93 1.32
N ILE A 30 1.68 -7.96 2.35
CA ILE A 30 0.84 -9.14 2.63
C ILE A 30 -0.31 -9.31 1.64
N GLY A 31 -0.70 -8.24 0.94
CA GLY A 31 -1.69 -8.24 -0.14
C GLY A 31 -1.11 -8.58 -1.52
N SER A 32 0.19 -8.86 -1.62
CA SER A 32 0.82 -9.28 -2.87
C SER A 32 0.28 -10.64 -3.34
N GLY A 33 0.25 -10.86 -4.66
CA GLY A 33 -0.22 -12.11 -5.25
C GLY A 33 0.50 -13.35 -4.72
N ASN A 34 1.80 -13.20 -4.43
CA ASN A 34 2.64 -14.28 -3.88
C ASN A 34 2.20 -14.74 -2.48
N ILE A 35 1.69 -13.82 -1.66
CA ILE A 35 1.20 -14.10 -0.31
C ILE A 35 -0.28 -14.48 -0.32
N LEU A 36 -1.12 -13.78 -1.10
CA LEU A 36 -2.56 -14.05 -1.17
C LEU A 36 -2.89 -15.44 -1.74
N ARG A 37 -2.01 -16.01 -2.56
CA ARG A 37 -2.19 -17.36 -3.10
C ARG A 37 -1.98 -18.47 -2.06
N LEU A 38 -1.32 -18.22 -0.94
CA LEU A 38 -1.01 -19.19 0.12
C LEU A 38 -2.27 -19.50 0.95
N LYS A 39 -3.22 -20.23 0.36
CA LYS A 39 -4.57 -20.47 0.94
C LYS A 39 -4.51 -21.25 2.25
N GLN A 40 -3.63 -22.27 2.35
CA GLN A 40 -3.46 -23.06 3.57
C GLN A 40 -2.88 -22.20 4.71
N THR A 41 -1.91 -21.33 4.38
CA THR A 41 -1.33 -20.35 5.33
C THR A 41 -2.41 -19.42 5.87
N TRP A 42 -3.28 -18.89 5.01
CA TRP A 42 -4.38 -18.00 5.40
C TRP A 42 -5.45 -18.72 6.23
N THR A 43 -5.84 -19.94 5.87
CA THR A 43 -6.82 -20.74 6.65
C THR A 43 -6.29 -21.14 8.02
N GLY A 44 -4.97 -21.22 8.20
CA GLY A 44 -4.33 -21.45 9.50
C GLY A 44 -4.38 -20.24 10.44
N LEU A 45 -4.90 -19.07 10.00
CA LEU A 45 -5.09 -17.90 10.85
C LEU A 45 -6.44 -17.96 11.58
N HIS A 46 -6.44 -17.50 12.83
CA HIS A 46 -7.69 -17.31 13.57
C HIS A 46 -8.57 -16.25 12.90
N ALA A 47 -9.88 -16.49 12.79
CA ALA A 47 -10.86 -15.62 12.12
C ALA A 47 -10.75 -14.13 12.51
N ARG A 48 -10.46 -13.84 13.80
CA ARG A 48 -10.25 -12.47 14.29
C ARG A 48 -9.08 -11.75 13.60
N LYS A 49 -8.02 -12.48 13.18
CA LYS A 49 -6.88 -11.88 12.46
C LYS A 49 -7.24 -11.59 11.01
N ILE A 50 -7.97 -12.49 10.39
CA ILE A 50 -8.50 -12.30 9.03
C ILE A 50 -9.45 -11.10 9.00
N ALA A 51 -10.36 -10.98 9.97
CA ALA A 51 -11.25 -9.82 10.08
C ALA A 51 -10.47 -8.50 10.25
N ARG A 52 -9.39 -8.48 11.05
CA ARG A 52 -8.51 -7.32 11.15
C ARG A 52 -7.86 -6.96 9.81
N PHE A 53 -7.33 -7.94 9.10
CA PHE A 53 -6.74 -7.70 7.77
C PHE A 53 -7.76 -7.07 6.81
N HIS A 54 -8.98 -7.61 6.75
CA HIS A 54 -10.04 -7.06 5.90
C HIS A 54 -10.43 -5.63 6.32
N HIS A 55 -10.52 -5.35 7.62
CA HIS A 55 -10.78 -4.01 8.13
C HIS A 55 -9.68 -3.03 7.68
N LEU A 56 -8.40 -3.37 7.88
CA LEU A 56 -7.28 -2.53 7.48
C LEU A 56 -7.25 -2.30 5.96
N SER A 57 -7.53 -3.35 5.19
CA SER A 57 -7.62 -3.25 3.73
C SER A 57 -8.75 -2.31 3.30
N SER A 58 -9.91 -2.37 3.96
CA SER A 58 -11.03 -1.47 3.65
C SER A 58 -10.74 -0.01 3.96
N VAL A 59 -9.95 0.25 5.01
CA VAL A 59 -9.50 1.63 5.35
C VAL A 59 -8.65 2.21 4.22
N MET A 60 -7.73 1.43 3.66
CA MET A 60 -6.78 1.87 2.63
C MET A 60 -7.24 1.52 1.20
N GLU A 61 -8.52 1.21 1.02
CA GLU A 61 -9.08 0.87 -0.29
C GLU A 61 -9.05 2.06 -1.27
N PRO A 62 -8.57 1.87 -2.52
CA PRO A 62 -8.45 2.95 -3.50
C PRO A 62 -9.78 3.51 -4.01
N THR A 63 -10.89 2.80 -3.78
CA THR A 63 -12.23 3.20 -4.25
C THR A 63 -12.57 4.63 -3.87
N ARG A 64 -13.19 5.37 -4.80
CA ARG A 64 -13.53 6.79 -4.66
C ARG A 64 -12.35 7.64 -4.16
N ASN A 65 -11.17 7.39 -4.73
CA ASN A 65 -9.96 8.13 -4.38
C ASN A 65 -9.62 8.04 -2.89
N PHE A 66 -9.57 6.82 -2.34
CA PHE A 66 -9.27 6.56 -0.93
C PHE A 66 -10.23 7.28 0.04
N PHE A 67 -11.52 7.25 -0.25
CA PHE A 67 -12.53 8.03 0.50
C PHE A 67 -12.51 7.74 2.01
N ILE A 68 -12.43 6.46 2.41
CA ILE A 68 -12.42 6.04 3.82
C ILE A 68 -11.18 6.59 4.52
N TYR A 69 -9.99 6.33 3.96
CA TYR A 69 -8.72 6.85 4.47
C TYR A 69 -8.73 8.37 4.61
N ARG A 70 -9.18 9.09 3.58
CA ARG A 70 -9.26 10.56 3.62
C ARG A 70 -10.23 11.06 4.68
N THR A 71 -11.25 10.30 5.03
CA THR A 71 -12.16 10.63 6.12
C THR A 71 -11.47 10.51 7.46
N TYR A 72 -10.75 9.41 7.72
CA TYR A 72 -9.93 9.27 8.92
C TYR A 72 -8.87 10.37 9.02
N LEU A 73 -8.19 10.68 7.92
CA LEU A 73 -7.16 11.71 7.89
C LEU A 73 -7.72 13.11 8.24
N ARG A 74 -8.91 13.46 7.80
CA ARG A 74 -9.57 14.73 8.17
C ARG A 74 -9.96 14.80 9.64
N GLN A 75 -10.22 13.67 10.27
CA GLN A 75 -10.60 13.59 11.70
C GLN A 75 -9.39 13.43 12.62
N ALA A 76 -8.20 13.23 12.06
CA ALA A 76 -6.98 13.04 12.83
C ALA A 76 -6.62 14.31 13.62
N GLN A 77 -6.47 14.18 14.94
CA GLN A 77 -6.12 15.31 15.82
C GLN A 77 -4.70 15.20 16.39
N GLY A 78 -4.14 14.00 16.40
CA GLY A 78 -2.81 13.68 16.96
C GLY A 78 -1.67 13.69 15.93
N PRO A 79 -0.51 13.20 16.32
CA PRO A 79 0.58 12.88 15.40
C PRO A 79 0.11 11.89 14.37
N THR A 80 0.33 12.18 13.09
CA THR A 80 -0.15 11.35 12.00
C THR A 80 0.92 11.28 10.93
N LEU A 81 1.21 10.10 10.42
CA LEU A 81 2.07 9.91 9.25
C LEU A 81 1.19 9.51 8.05
N PRO A 82 0.83 10.47 7.18
CA PRO A 82 -0.05 10.19 6.05
C PRO A 82 0.65 9.32 5.00
N PHE A 83 -0.13 8.64 4.16
CA PHE A 83 0.39 7.90 3.02
C PHE A 83 0.92 8.86 1.94
N LEU A 84 2.24 8.93 1.83
CA LEU A 84 2.94 9.87 0.94
C LEU A 84 2.63 9.65 -0.53
N GLY A 85 2.44 8.40 -0.97
CA GLY A 85 2.09 8.09 -2.36
C GLY A 85 0.84 8.83 -2.84
N LEU A 86 -0.19 8.92 -1.99
CA LEU A 86 -1.41 9.64 -2.34
C LEU A 86 -1.21 11.16 -2.38
N ILE A 87 -0.38 11.71 -1.49
CA ILE A 87 -0.03 13.14 -1.51
C ILE A 87 0.71 13.50 -2.80
N LEU A 88 1.67 12.68 -3.20
CA LEU A 88 2.40 12.86 -4.46
C LEU A 88 1.47 12.79 -5.66
N THR A 89 0.52 11.86 -5.66
CA THR A 89 -0.52 11.74 -6.69
C THR A 89 -1.40 13.00 -6.75
N ASP A 90 -1.84 13.53 -5.59
CA ASP A 90 -2.63 14.77 -5.53
C ASP A 90 -1.83 15.97 -6.07
N ILE A 91 -0.54 16.07 -5.77
CA ILE A 91 0.35 17.10 -6.30
C ILE A 91 0.48 16.99 -7.82
N THR A 92 0.69 15.77 -8.33
CA THR A 92 0.81 15.50 -9.77
C THR A 92 -0.47 15.89 -10.51
N PHE A 93 -1.62 15.41 -10.07
CA PHE A 93 -2.92 15.78 -10.67
C PHE A 93 -3.20 17.28 -10.57
N CYS A 94 -2.80 17.93 -9.48
CA CYS A 94 -2.93 19.37 -9.37
C CYS A 94 -2.05 20.10 -10.39
N LYS A 95 -0.83 19.62 -10.64
CA LYS A 95 0.09 20.20 -11.63
C LYS A 95 -0.39 19.97 -13.05
N ASP A 96 -0.84 18.79 -13.39
CA ASP A 96 -1.26 18.40 -14.73
C ASP A 96 -2.59 19.07 -15.12
N GLY A 97 -3.54 19.12 -14.21
CA GLY A 97 -4.84 19.76 -14.43
C GLY A 97 -4.83 21.29 -14.36
N ASN A 98 -3.71 21.93 -14.00
CA ASN A 98 -3.63 23.38 -13.89
C ASN A 98 -2.28 23.89 -14.43
N PRO A 99 -2.24 24.42 -15.66
CA PRO A 99 -1.00 24.94 -16.24
C PRO A 99 -0.40 26.06 -15.39
N ILE A 100 0.93 26.22 -15.45
CA ILE A 100 1.67 27.26 -14.69
C ILE A 100 1.19 28.67 -15.06
N ARG A 101 0.90 28.87 -16.34
CA ARG A 101 0.43 30.14 -16.88
C ARG A 101 -0.91 29.94 -17.60
N ARG A 102 -1.74 30.97 -17.59
CA ARG A 102 -3.03 30.98 -18.28
C ARG A 102 -3.09 32.19 -19.22
N ALA A 103 -3.63 31.96 -20.41
CA ALA A 103 -4.03 33.06 -21.30
C ALA A 103 -5.36 33.65 -20.80
N PHE A 104 -5.50 34.97 -20.95
CA PHE A 104 -6.74 35.69 -20.67
C PHE A 104 -7.22 36.41 -21.90
N PRO A 105 -8.53 36.44 -22.17
CA PRO A 105 -9.10 37.19 -23.27
C PRO A 105 -8.68 38.67 -23.21
N GLY A 106 -8.25 39.23 -24.35
CA GLY A 106 -7.85 40.65 -24.44
C GLY A 106 -6.43 40.98 -23.93
N ARG A 107 -5.63 39.96 -23.57
CA ARG A 107 -4.21 40.19 -23.18
C ARG A 107 -3.27 39.38 -24.08
N SER A 108 -2.20 40.02 -24.51
CA SER A 108 -1.14 39.40 -25.33
C SER A 108 -0.19 38.51 -24.54
N THR A 109 -0.15 38.67 -23.23
CA THR A 109 0.76 37.94 -22.33
C THR A 109 -0.01 36.99 -21.41
N SER A 110 0.51 35.78 -21.27
CA SER A 110 -0.03 34.80 -20.29
C SER A 110 0.35 35.18 -18.87
N MET A 111 -0.55 34.99 -17.90
CA MET A 111 -0.38 35.31 -16.50
C MET A 111 -0.14 34.08 -15.64
N ILE A 112 0.49 34.24 -14.48
CA ILE A 112 0.70 33.17 -13.51
C ILE A 112 -0.68 32.64 -13.03
N ASN A 113 -0.82 31.34 -12.99
CA ASN A 113 -2.04 30.69 -12.53
C ASN A 113 -2.09 30.60 -10.99
N LEU A 114 -2.64 31.61 -10.35
CA LEU A 114 -2.77 31.64 -8.89
C LEU A 114 -3.65 30.49 -8.34
N VAL A 115 -4.61 30.00 -9.12
CA VAL A 115 -5.45 28.86 -8.72
C VAL A 115 -4.59 27.59 -8.50
N ARG A 116 -3.60 27.37 -9.37
CA ARG A 116 -2.63 26.29 -9.20
C ARG A 116 -1.85 26.44 -7.90
N LEU A 117 -1.31 27.63 -7.65
CA LEU A 117 -0.52 27.91 -6.45
C LEU A 117 -1.35 27.72 -5.17
N HIS A 118 -2.58 28.22 -5.18
CA HIS A 118 -3.50 28.06 -4.04
C HIS A 118 -3.86 26.60 -3.77
N LYS A 119 -4.11 25.79 -4.82
CA LYS A 119 -4.36 24.35 -4.65
C LYS A 119 -3.14 23.62 -4.09
N LEU A 120 -1.94 23.92 -4.59
CA LEU A 120 -0.69 23.34 -4.08
C LEU A 120 -0.43 23.73 -2.62
N SER A 121 -0.62 25.02 -2.28
CA SER A 121 -0.51 25.50 -0.90
C SER A 121 -1.42 24.72 0.03
N LYS A 122 -2.70 24.50 -0.33
CA LYS A 122 -3.63 23.71 0.48
C LYS A 122 -3.15 22.28 0.71
N ILE A 123 -2.57 21.62 -0.31
CA ILE A 123 -2.02 20.27 -0.13
C ILE A 123 -0.86 20.32 0.87
N MET A 124 0.06 21.30 0.73
CA MET A 124 1.21 21.43 1.61
C MET A 124 0.82 21.81 3.04
N ASP A 125 -0.15 22.69 3.23
CA ASP A 125 -0.65 23.09 4.55
C ASP A 125 -1.32 21.91 5.26
N ASN A 126 -2.04 21.06 4.51
CA ASN A 126 -2.60 19.83 5.05
C ASN A 126 -1.50 18.86 5.52
N VAL A 127 -0.41 18.69 4.75
CA VAL A 127 0.74 17.87 5.17
C VAL A 127 1.40 18.44 6.43
N ARG A 128 1.60 19.76 6.50
CA ARG A 128 2.18 20.43 7.68
C ARG A 128 1.34 20.24 8.94
N SER A 129 0.02 20.18 8.82
CA SER A 129 -0.87 20.00 9.97
C SER A 129 -0.66 18.67 10.71
N PHE A 130 -0.11 17.65 10.03
CA PHE A 130 0.22 16.34 10.60
C PHE A 130 1.62 16.26 11.22
N GLN A 131 2.49 17.25 11.01
CA GLN A 131 3.85 17.27 11.54
C GLN A 131 3.88 17.57 13.04
N LYS A 132 3.35 16.63 13.81
CA LYS A 132 3.39 16.66 15.27
C LYS A 132 4.30 15.51 15.77
N PRO A 133 5.06 15.71 16.85
CA PRO A 133 5.94 14.68 17.39
C PRO A 133 5.12 13.50 17.95
N PHE A 134 5.56 12.28 17.67
CA PHE A 134 5.06 11.10 18.34
C PHE A 134 5.71 10.99 19.72
N ALA A 135 4.94 10.70 20.76
CA ALA A 135 5.45 10.46 22.10
C ALA A 135 6.00 9.03 22.22
N ILE A 136 7.10 8.75 21.52
CA ILE A 136 7.77 7.45 21.53
C ILE A 136 9.14 7.63 22.16
N THR A 137 9.45 6.81 23.16
CA THR A 137 10.80 6.78 23.75
C THR A 137 11.76 6.12 22.76
N PRO A 138 12.83 6.82 22.36
CA PRO A 138 13.83 6.24 21.47
C PRO A 138 14.53 5.04 22.11
N VAL A 139 14.71 3.96 21.33
CA VAL A 139 15.51 2.80 21.68
C VAL A 139 16.68 2.74 20.70
N PRO A 140 17.92 3.10 21.15
CA PRO A 140 19.06 3.25 20.23
C PRO A 140 19.36 2.01 19.40
N GLU A 141 19.25 0.82 19.99
CA GLU A 141 19.52 -0.46 19.32
C GLU A 141 18.53 -0.70 18.17
N ILE A 142 17.25 -0.37 18.36
CA ILE A 142 16.22 -0.46 17.31
C ILE A 142 16.49 0.56 16.22
N GLN A 143 16.88 1.78 16.58
CA GLN A 143 17.19 2.83 15.60
C GLN A 143 18.39 2.45 14.72
N LEU A 144 19.46 1.93 15.33
CA LEU A 144 20.63 1.44 14.60
C LEU A 144 20.28 0.29 13.64
N PHE A 145 19.47 -0.67 14.11
CA PHE A 145 19.00 -1.78 13.27
C PHE A 145 18.16 -1.30 12.09
N LEU A 146 17.25 -0.35 12.30
CA LEU A 146 16.44 0.22 11.22
C LEU A 146 17.27 1.04 10.24
N GLN A 147 18.30 1.74 10.71
CA GLN A 147 19.25 2.45 9.84
C GLN A 147 20.03 1.47 8.96
N TRP A 148 20.54 0.39 9.54
CA TRP A 148 21.23 -0.65 8.79
C TRP A 148 20.36 -1.27 7.70
N ILE A 149 19.10 -1.63 7.99
CA ILE A 149 18.15 -2.14 6.98
C ILE A 149 17.92 -1.12 5.86
N ARG A 150 17.80 0.17 6.20
CA ARG A 150 17.61 1.23 5.21
C ARG A 150 18.80 1.34 4.26
N ASP A 151 20.00 1.29 4.81
CA ASP A 151 21.23 1.50 4.04
C ASP A 151 21.52 0.29 3.14
N ASP A 152 21.23 -0.93 3.60
CA ASP A 152 21.28 -2.16 2.80
C ASP A 152 20.25 -2.14 1.65
N GLY A 153 19.01 -1.68 1.93
CA GLY A 153 17.93 -1.62 0.94
C GLY A 153 18.10 -0.56 -0.15
N GLN A 154 18.98 0.44 0.02
CA GLN A 154 19.21 1.47 -1.00
C GLN A 154 20.02 1.00 -2.21
N SER A 155 20.62 -0.17 -2.14
CA SER A 155 21.50 -0.72 -3.18
C SER A 155 20.76 -1.42 -4.33
N HIS A 156 19.43 -1.55 -4.27
CA HIS A 156 18.68 -2.35 -5.23
C HIS A 156 18.20 -1.53 -6.43
N SER A 157 18.55 -1.98 -7.63
CA SER A 157 18.04 -1.43 -8.89
C SER A 157 16.61 -1.92 -9.18
N HIS A 158 15.93 -1.30 -10.15
CA HIS A 158 14.59 -1.76 -10.58
C HIS A 158 14.62 -3.21 -11.08
N SER A 159 15.70 -3.63 -11.77
CA SER A 159 15.88 -5.01 -12.22
C SER A 159 15.98 -5.99 -11.05
N ASP A 160 16.62 -5.59 -9.94
CA ASP A 160 16.76 -6.43 -8.76
C ASP A 160 15.40 -6.66 -8.08
N TYR A 161 14.53 -5.63 -8.05
CA TYR A 161 13.16 -5.77 -7.55
C TYR A 161 12.32 -6.73 -8.39
N MET A 162 12.49 -6.71 -9.72
CA MET A 162 11.77 -7.64 -10.60
C MET A 162 12.23 -9.07 -10.40
N ALA A 163 13.57 -9.29 -10.34
CA ALA A 163 14.14 -10.61 -10.06
C ALA A 163 13.71 -11.16 -8.70
N MET A 164 13.72 -10.33 -7.66
CA MET A 164 13.26 -10.67 -6.32
C MET A 164 11.77 -11.02 -6.30
N SER A 165 10.94 -10.30 -7.05
CA SER A 165 9.51 -10.60 -7.15
C SER A 165 9.25 -11.96 -7.78
N GLU A 166 10.00 -12.32 -8.83
CA GLU A 166 9.90 -13.64 -9.46
C GLU A 166 10.39 -14.74 -8.51
N GLU A 167 11.52 -14.54 -7.83
CA GLU A 167 12.01 -15.48 -6.82
C GLU A 167 10.99 -15.71 -5.72
N MET A 168 10.38 -14.66 -5.19
CA MET A 168 9.31 -14.76 -4.20
C MET A 168 8.11 -15.55 -4.72
N TYR A 169 7.77 -15.39 -6.00
CA TYR A 169 6.71 -16.15 -6.62
C TYR A 169 7.05 -17.64 -6.69
N GLN A 170 8.25 -18.00 -7.13
CA GLN A 170 8.72 -19.39 -7.18
C GLN A 170 8.73 -20.02 -5.79
N ARG A 171 9.27 -19.31 -4.78
CA ARG A 171 9.22 -19.77 -3.38
C ARG A 171 7.78 -19.98 -2.88
N SER A 172 6.85 -19.16 -3.32
CA SER A 172 5.43 -19.33 -2.96
C SER A 172 4.82 -20.62 -3.57
N LEU A 173 5.29 -21.04 -4.75
CA LEU A 173 4.90 -22.30 -5.39
C LEU A 173 5.48 -23.52 -4.68
N GLU A 174 6.70 -23.40 -4.16
CA GLU A 174 7.32 -24.46 -3.34
C GLU A 174 6.59 -24.65 -2.02
N LEU A 175 6.20 -23.55 -1.35
CA LEU A 175 5.46 -23.59 -0.08
C LEU A 175 4.04 -24.15 -0.23
N GLU A 176 3.32 -23.73 -1.25
CA GLU A 176 1.97 -24.20 -1.57
C GLU A 176 1.85 -24.41 -3.09
N PRO A 177 2.13 -25.62 -3.60
CA PRO A 177 2.02 -25.95 -5.02
C PRO A 177 0.62 -25.67 -5.57
N ARG A 178 0.53 -25.36 -6.87
CA ARG A 178 -0.77 -25.29 -7.54
C ARG A 178 -1.41 -26.68 -7.50
N LEU A 179 -2.64 -26.75 -7.06
CA LEU A 179 -3.43 -27.97 -7.23
C LEU A 179 -3.62 -28.16 -8.73
N THR A 180 -2.97 -29.17 -9.31
CA THR A 180 -3.32 -29.63 -10.65
C THR A 180 -4.77 -30.11 -10.60
N PRO A 181 -5.65 -29.71 -11.54
CA PRO A 181 -6.96 -30.31 -11.65
C PRO A 181 -6.75 -31.83 -11.76
N LYS A 182 -7.35 -32.62 -10.86
CA LYS A 182 -7.41 -34.07 -11.05
C LYS A 182 -7.89 -34.28 -12.48
N SER A 183 -7.13 -35.00 -13.29
CA SER A 183 -7.50 -35.39 -14.65
C SER A 183 -8.97 -35.75 -14.68
N ALA A 184 -9.76 -35.06 -15.51
CA ALA A 184 -11.14 -35.43 -15.72
C ALA A 184 -11.15 -36.93 -16.12
N PRO A 185 -12.10 -37.74 -15.60
CA PRO A 185 -12.17 -39.14 -15.98
C PRO A 185 -12.30 -39.20 -17.49
N THR A 186 -11.44 -40.00 -18.12
CA THR A 186 -11.43 -40.26 -19.56
C THR A 186 -12.84 -40.56 -20.00
N PRO A 187 -13.42 -39.91 -21.03
CA PRO A 187 -14.75 -40.28 -21.50
C PRO A 187 -14.71 -41.72 -21.97
N VAL A 188 -15.52 -42.55 -21.35
CA VAL A 188 -15.68 -43.96 -21.74
C VAL A 188 -16.27 -43.93 -23.15
N SER A 189 -15.49 -44.36 -24.12
CA SER A 189 -15.93 -44.55 -25.50
C SER A 189 -17.01 -45.64 -25.54
N TYR A 190 -18.27 -45.25 -25.70
CA TYR A 190 -19.34 -46.17 -26.06
C TYR A 190 -19.27 -46.42 -27.57
N THR A 191 -18.31 -47.26 -27.99
CA THR A 191 -18.37 -47.93 -29.29
C THR A 191 -18.68 -49.40 -29.02
N HIS A 192 -19.73 -49.87 -29.62
CA HIS A 192 -20.33 -51.22 -29.70
C HIS A 192 -21.54 -51.47 -28.82
N LEU A 193 -22.67 -51.27 -29.43
CA LEU A 193 -23.74 -52.29 -29.50
C LEU A 193 -24.52 -52.06 -30.79
N ARG A 194 -24.39 -53.08 -31.68
CA ARG A 194 -25.30 -53.30 -32.78
C ARG A 194 -26.67 -53.77 -32.26
#